data_f9268a30b2ff82e115fc29978c75384f
#
_entry.id   f9268a30b2ff82e115fc29978c75384f
#
_cell.length_a   1.000
_cell.length_b   1.000
_cell.length_c   1.000
_cell.angle_alpha   90.00
_cell.angle_beta   90.00
_cell.angle_gamma   90.00
#
_symmetry.space_group_name_H-M   'P 1'
#
loop_
_entity.id
_entity.type
_entity.pdbx_description
1 polymer ?
#
loop_
_entity_poly.entity_id
_entity_poly.type
_entity_poly.pdbx_seq_one_letter_code
_entity_poly.pdbx_strand_id
1 'polypeptide(L)'
;AAIIEKLVQAGFIERKKKQLIPTKDGINLITILPETLTSPKLTAEWENELSRIAGGESSPEDFLDGIEQMAAGLVQTYSFLSVPEETRGLFQTEKEVIGQCPRCGSPVYEGKKNYYCSNKECRFCLWKNNRFFESKKKILTKQVAAALLKSGKVKMKGLYSEKTGKTYDAMVILDDTGDKYVNFKLEFPKKN
;
A
#
# COMPACT_ATOMS: atom_id res chain seq x y z
N ALA A 1 17.31 -15.31 15.44
CA ALA A 1 17.62 -14.12 14.62
C ALA A 1 16.76 -14.06 13.35
N ALA A 2 16.71 -15.13 12.53
CA ALA A 2 16.02 -15.13 11.25
C ALA A 2 14.50 -14.82 11.32
N ILE A 3 13.81 -15.32 12.34
CA ILE A 3 12.36 -15.07 12.53
C ILE A 3 12.08 -13.60 12.78
N ILE A 4 12.88 -12.96 13.65
CA ILE A 4 12.76 -11.53 13.96
C ILE A 4 12.97 -10.68 12.70
N GLU A 5 13.98 -11.02 11.86
CA GLU A 5 14.21 -10.32 10.60
C GLU A 5 13.03 -10.43 9.64
N LYS A 6 12.43 -11.63 9.53
CA LYS A 6 11.21 -11.83 8.73
C LYS A 6 10.05 -10.95 9.20
N LEU A 7 9.84 -10.85 10.52
CA LEU A 7 8.78 -10.01 11.09
C LEU A 7 9.03 -8.52 10.86
N VAL A 8 10.30 -8.07 10.94
CA VAL A 8 10.68 -6.68 10.63
C VAL A 8 10.47 -6.39 9.13
N GLN A 9 10.92 -7.30 8.24
CA GLN A 9 10.74 -7.15 6.80
C GLN A 9 9.28 -7.16 6.38
N ALA A 10 8.45 -7.96 7.05
CA ALA A 10 7.01 -8.02 6.85
C ALA A 10 6.27 -6.79 7.42
N GLY A 11 6.95 -5.95 8.23
CA GLY A 11 6.37 -4.75 8.80
C GLY A 11 5.50 -4.99 10.03
N PHE A 12 5.55 -6.16 10.64
CA PHE A 12 4.78 -6.47 11.87
C PHE A 12 5.46 -5.97 13.15
N ILE A 13 6.79 -5.83 13.13
CA ILE A 13 7.57 -5.24 14.21
C ILE A 13 8.57 -4.23 13.66
N GLU A 14 8.94 -3.25 14.47
CA GLU A 14 9.99 -2.27 14.17
C GLU A 14 11.07 -2.26 15.24
N ARG A 15 12.30 -1.89 14.84
CA ARG A 15 13.40 -1.69 15.79
C ARG A 15 13.49 -0.22 16.17
N LYS A 16 13.32 0.07 17.46
CA LYS A 16 13.61 1.39 18.04
C LYS A 16 14.75 1.28 19.04
N LYS A 17 15.93 1.71 18.64
CA LYS A 17 17.16 1.57 19.44
C LYS A 17 17.46 0.09 19.72
N LYS A 18 17.37 -0.35 20.98
CA LYS A 18 17.59 -1.74 21.42
C LYS A 18 16.29 -2.53 21.66
N GLN A 19 15.14 -1.97 21.33
CA GLN A 19 13.83 -2.59 21.58
C GLN A 19 13.18 -3.01 20.26
N LEU A 20 12.43 -4.10 20.33
CA LEU A 20 11.49 -4.53 19.30
C LEU A 20 10.10 -4.07 19.70
N ILE A 21 9.46 -3.28 18.85
CA ILE A 21 8.14 -2.71 19.12
C ILE A 21 7.18 -3.24 18.05
N PRO A 22 6.00 -3.76 18.45
CA PRO A 22 5.00 -4.16 17.48
C PRO A 22 4.46 -2.94 16.73
N THR A 23 4.24 -3.09 15.44
CA THR A 23 3.54 -2.10 14.63
C THR A 23 2.02 -2.25 14.81
N LYS A 24 1.24 -1.27 14.31
CA LYS A 24 -0.22 -1.39 14.28
C LYS A 24 -0.67 -2.65 13.54
N ASP A 25 -0.02 -2.97 12.41
CA ASP A 25 -0.33 -4.17 11.63
C ASP A 25 0.02 -5.46 12.38
N GLY A 26 1.11 -5.46 13.15
CA GLY A 26 1.47 -6.58 14.01
C GLY A 26 0.45 -6.81 15.13
N ILE A 27 -0.01 -5.76 15.79
CA ILE A 27 -1.05 -5.83 16.82
C ILE A 27 -2.37 -6.33 16.20
N ASN A 28 -2.77 -5.76 15.08
CA ASN A 28 -3.99 -6.16 14.37
C ASN A 28 -3.95 -7.64 13.96
N LEU A 29 -2.79 -8.14 13.48
CA LEU A 29 -2.63 -9.54 13.11
C LEU A 29 -2.89 -10.46 14.31
N ILE A 30 -2.28 -10.18 15.46
CA ILE A 30 -2.47 -10.98 16.67
C ILE A 30 -3.93 -10.96 17.14
N THR A 31 -4.62 -9.82 16.96
CA THR A 31 -6.03 -9.69 17.38
C THR A 31 -6.98 -10.58 16.58
N ILE A 32 -6.67 -10.88 15.32
CA ILE A 32 -7.54 -11.70 14.46
C ILE A 32 -7.14 -13.20 14.44
N LEU A 33 -5.92 -13.52 14.92
CA LEU A 33 -5.47 -14.90 14.96
C LEU A 33 -6.13 -15.66 16.13
N PRO A 34 -6.39 -16.97 15.97
CA PRO A 34 -6.91 -17.77 17.06
C PRO A 34 -5.91 -17.88 18.21
N GLU A 35 -6.41 -18.03 19.42
CA GLU A 35 -5.60 -18.14 20.63
C GLU A 35 -4.56 -19.26 20.54
N THR A 36 -4.89 -20.37 19.88
CA THR A 36 -3.95 -21.46 19.62
C THR A 36 -2.67 -21.04 18.92
N LEU A 37 -2.73 -20.07 17.98
CA LEU A 37 -1.56 -19.56 17.26
C LEU A 37 -0.85 -18.42 17.99
N THR A 38 -1.55 -17.72 18.87
CA THR A 38 -0.99 -16.57 19.61
C THR A 38 -0.42 -16.97 20.97
N SER A 39 -0.76 -18.16 21.44
CA SER A 39 -0.27 -18.69 22.73
C SER A 39 1.15 -19.25 22.59
N PRO A 40 2.06 -18.95 23.53
CA PRO A 40 3.37 -19.58 23.58
C PRO A 40 3.30 -21.09 23.90
N LYS A 41 2.15 -21.59 24.36
CA LYS A 41 1.93 -22.98 24.71
C LYS A 41 2.15 -23.92 23.51
N LEU A 42 1.61 -23.57 22.34
CA LEU A 42 1.79 -24.36 21.12
C LEU A 42 3.28 -24.50 20.76
N THR A 43 4.05 -23.43 20.88
CA THR A 43 5.49 -23.46 20.64
C THR A 43 6.19 -24.38 21.63
N ALA A 44 5.85 -24.30 22.91
CA ALA A 44 6.43 -25.16 23.96
C ALA A 44 6.08 -26.65 23.74
N GLU A 45 4.86 -26.94 23.33
CA GLU A 45 4.42 -28.31 23.00
C GLU A 45 5.21 -28.87 21.82
N TRP A 46 5.41 -28.09 20.77
CA TRP A 46 6.19 -28.50 19.60
C TRP A 46 7.69 -28.68 19.92
N GLU A 47 8.29 -27.80 20.72
CA GLU A 47 9.68 -27.94 21.16
C GLU A 47 9.87 -29.23 22.01
N ASN A 48 8.93 -29.55 22.88
CA ASN A 48 8.94 -30.78 23.63
C ASN A 48 8.83 -32.02 22.72
N GLU A 49 7.91 -31.98 21.75
CA GLU A 49 7.72 -33.11 20.82
C GLU A 49 8.97 -33.30 19.93
N LEU A 50 9.55 -32.21 19.43
CA LEU A 50 10.81 -32.30 18.68
C LEU A 50 11.96 -32.86 19.52
N SER A 51 12.00 -32.58 20.82
CA SER A 51 12.99 -33.15 21.74
C SER A 51 12.75 -34.65 21.93
N ARG A 52 11.49 -35.11 22.01
CA ARG A 52 11.14 -36.55 22.09
C ARG A 52 11.48 -37.29 20.81
N ILE A 53 11.24 -36.67 19.65
CA ILE A 53 11.64 -37.23 18.34
C ILE A 53 13.16 -37.37 18.28
N ALA A 54 13.91 -36.39 18.72
CA ALA A 54 15.36 -36.45 18.77
C ALA A 54 15.89 -37.52 19.70
N GLY A 55 15.13 -37.84 20.77
CA GLY A 55 15.39 -38.98 21.69
C GLY A 55 14.95 -40.37 21.19
N GLY A 56 14.26 -40.42 20.05
CA GLY A 56 13.69 -41.66 19.49
C GLY A 56 12.43 -42.15 20.22
N GLU A 57 11.78 -41.29 20.98
CA GLU A 57 10.58 -41.59 21.77
C GLU A 57 9.27 -41.27 21.02
N SER A 58 9.34 -40.59 19.90
CA SER A 58 8.17 -40.20 19.11
C SER A 58 8.47 -40.23 17.62
N SER A 59 7.43 -40.35 16.78
CA SER A 59 7.52 -40.44 15.34
C SER A 59 7.57 -39.04 14.69
N PRO A 60 8.55 -38.76 13.81
CA PRO A 60 8.55 -37.54 13.01
C PRO A 60 7.34 -37.43 12.09
N GLU A 61 6.86 -38.58 11.56
CA GLU A 61 5.72 -38.64 10.64
C GLU A 61 4.43 -38.21 11.34
N ASP A 62 4.16 -38.73 12.55
CA ASP A 62 2.96 -38.35 13.33
C ASP A 62 2.97 -36.85 13.69
N PHE A 63 4.15 -36.29 13.97
CA PHE A 63 4.31 -34.87 14.24
C PHE A 63 4.00 -34.02 13.02
N LEU A 64 4.50 -34.38 11.83
CA LEU A 64 4.22 -33.68 10.58
C LEU A 64 2.75 -33.76 10.19
N ASP A 65 2.14 -34.94 10.30
CA ASP A 65 0.71 -35.17 10.05
C ASP A 65 -0.14 -34.29 10.98
N GLY A 66 0.24 -34.15 12.24
CA GLY A 66 -0.43 -33.25 13.19
C GLY A 66 -0.36 -31.76 12.78
N ILE A 67 0.79 -31.32 12.28
CA ILE A 67 0.96 -29.95 11.75
C ILE A 67 0.09 -29.77 10.50
N GLU A 68 0.08 -30.73 9.59
CA GLU A 68 -0.69 -30.65 8.35
C GLU A 68 -2.20 -30.60 8.64
N GLN A 69 -2.69 -31.45 9.54
CA GLN A 69 -4.09 -31.43 9.98
C GLN A 69 -4.47 -30.10 10.63
N MET A 70 -3.61 -29.55 11.49
CA MET A 70 -3.85 -28.25 12.12
C MET A 70 -3.91 -27.14 11.05
N ALA A 71 -2.97 -27.13 10.10
CA ALA A 71 -2.95 -26.14 9.03
C ALA A 71 -4.19 -26.23 8.13
N ALA A 72 -4.58 -27.45 7.75
CA ALA A 72 -5.79 -27.70 6.97
C ALA A 72 -7.06 -27.24 7.70
N GLY A 73 -7.16 -27.51 9.00
CA GLY A 73 -8.27 -27.06 9.85
C GLY A 73 -8.36 -25.54 9.93
N LEU A 74 -7.22 -24.86 10.08
CA LEU A 74 -7.15 -23.39 10.06
C LEU A 74 -7.60 -22.83 8.71
N VAL A 75 -7.09 -23.36 7.60
CA VAL A 75 -7.49 -22.93 6.26
C VAL A 75 -9.00 -23.13 6.05
N GLN A 76 -9.53 -24.30 6.42
CA GLN A 76 -10.96 -24.57 6.30
C GLN A 76 -11.79 -23.58 7.13
N THR A 77 -11.44 -23.36 8.39
CA THR A 77 -12.15 -22.44 9.29
C THR A 77 -12.15 -21.02 8.75
N TYR A 78 -10.97 -20.52 8.32
CA TYR A 78 -10.81 -19.14 7.91
C TYR A 78 -11.18 -18.84 6.45
N SER A 79 -11.26 -19.85 5.58
CA SER A 79 -11.70 -19.68 4.19
C SER A 79 -13.17 -19.28 4.06
N PHE A 80 -14.01 -19.68 5.01
CA PHE A 80 -15.46 -19.41 5.01
C PHE A 80 -15.86 -18.24 5.91
N LEU A 81 -14.95 -17.74 6.75
CA LEU A 81 -15.22 -16.55 7.55
C LEU A 81 -15.18 -15.32 6.65
N SER A 82 -16.36 -14.73 6.41
CA SER A 82 -16.40 -13.35 5.94
C SER A 82 -15.71 -12.49 6.98
N VAL A 83 -14.68 -11.77 6.58
CA VAL A 83 -13.95 -10.83 7.46
C VAL A 83 -14.98 -9.91 8.10
N PRO A 84 -15.17 -9.94 9.44
CA PRO A 84 -16.13 -9.08 10.11
C PRO A 84 -15.88 -7.63 9.72
N GLU A 85 -16.94 -6.85 9.57
CA GLU A 85 -16.83 -5.44 9.13
C GLU A 85 -15.94 -4.63 10.05
N GLU A 86 -15.93 -4.95 11.33
CA GLU A 86 -15.08 -4.40 12.38
C GLU A 86 -13.58 -4.64 12.14
N THR A 87 -13.22 -5.77 11.55
CA THR A 87 -11.81 -6.14 11.26
C THR A 87 -11.36 -5.71 9.88
N ARG A 88 -12.27 -5.41 8.94
CA ARG A 88 -11.93 -4.88 7.61
C ARG A 88 -11.16 -3.56 7.66
N GLY A 89 -11.40 -2.74 8.68
CA GLY A 89 -10.69 -1.48 8.92
C GLY A 89 -9.29 -1.64 9.50
N LEU A 90 -8.96 -2.78 10.15
CA LEU A 90 -7.71 -2.96 10.88
C LEU A 90 -6.47 -2.94 9.98
N PHE A 91 -6.57 -3.46 8.74
CA PHE A 91 -5.47 -3.52 7.77
C PHE A 91 -5.59 -2.48 6.65
N GLN A 92 -6.57 -1.58 6.73
CA GLN A 92 -6.59 -0.43 5.84
C GLN A 92 -5.49 0.53 6.29
N THR A 93 -4.39 0.55 5.55
CA THR A 93 -3.48 1.70 5.63
C THR A 93 -4.30 2.94 5.38
N GLU A 94 -4.31 3.88 6.33
CA GLU A 94 -4.88 5.21 6.12
C GLU A 94 -4.19 5.81 4.90
N LYS A 95 -4.85 5.70 3.75
CA LYS A 95 -4.32 6.24 2.51
C LYS A 95 -4.36 7.75 2.63
N GLU A 96 -3.20 8.37 2.55
CA GLU A 96 -3.12 9.82 2.61
C GLU A 96 -3.93 10.43 1.46
N VAL A 97 -4.89 11.27 1.82
CA VAL A 97 -5.71 12.02 0.86
C VAL A 97 -4.87 13.16 0.31
N ILE A 98 -4.59 13.17 -0.98
CA ILE A 98 -3.83 14.23 -1.66
C ILE A 98 -4.69 15.35 -2.22
N GLY A 99 -5.99 15.16 -2.28
CA GLY A 99 -6.97 16.13 -2.74
C GLY A 99 -8.32 15.50 -3.03
N GLN A 100 -9.24 16.31 -3.55
CA GLN A 100 -10.57 15.87 -3.96
C GLN A 100 -10.62 15.64 -5.48
N CYS A 101 -11.39 14.65 -5.88
CA CYS A 101 -11.59 14.31 -7.28
C CYS A 101 -12.40 15.42 -7.98
N PRO A 102 -11.93 16.00 -9.09
CA PRO A 102 -12.65 17.06 -9.80
C PRO A 102 -13.95 16.57 -10.46
N ARG A 103 -14.11 15.25 -10.65
CA ARG A 103 -15.30 14.66 -11.26
C ARG A 103 -16.43 14.40 -10.28
N CYS A 104 -16.11 13.89 -9.08
CA CYS A 104 -17.12 13.39 -8.15
C CYS A 104 -16.92 13.85 -6.70
N GLY A 105 -15.91 14.66 -6.39
CA GLY A 105 -15.63 15.16 -5.05
C GLY A 105 -15.03 14.15 -4.07
N SER A 106 -14.95 12.85 -4.43
CA SER A 106 -14.42 11.82 -3.54
C SER A 106 -12.91 11.98 -3.32
N PRO A 107 -12.34 11.49 -2.21
CA PRO A 107 -10.92 11.56 -1.94
C PRO A 107 -10.08 10.93 -3.05
N VAL A 108 -8.93 11.56 -3.36
CA VAL A 108 -7.91 11.00 -4.27
C VAL A 108 -6.72 10.54 -3.44
N TYR A 109 -6.29 9.32 -3.67
CA TYR A 109 -5.19 8.67 -2.98
C TYR A 109 -3.96 8.50 -3.86
N GLU A 110 -2.79 8.39 -3.23
CA GLU A 110 -1.56 8.04 -3.92
C GLU A 110 -1.40 6.52 -4.06
N GLY A 111 -1.25 6.04 -5.29
CA GLY A 111 -0.83 4.68 -5.62
C GLY A 111 0.65 4.60 -6.01
N LYS A 112 1.14 3.39 -6.24
CA LYS A 112 2.53 3.19 -6.71
C LYS A 112 2.82 3.91 -8.04
N LYS A 113 1.91 3.84 -9.00
CA LYS A 113 2.09 4.36 -10.38
C LYS A 113 1.18 5.53 -10.73
N ASN A 114 0.22 5.88 -9.88
CA ASN A 114 -0.83 6.86 -10.17
C ASN A 114 -1.37 7.52 -8.91
N TYR A 115 -2.19 8.57 -9.12
CA TYR A 115 -3.09 9.14 -8.14
C TYR A 115 -4.51 8.83 -8.60
N TYR A 116 -5.33 8.21 -7.77
CA TYR A 116 -6.63 7.66 -8.18
C TYR A 116 -7.76 8.03 -7.23
N CYS A 117 -8.96 8.19 -7.80
CA CYS A 117 -10.16 8.45 -7.04
C CYS A 117 -10.56 7.22 -6.20
N SER A 118 -11.00 7.46 -4.96
CA SER A 118 -11.51 6.41 -4.06
C SER A 118 -12.80 5.78 -4.58
N ASN A 119 -13.61 6.53 -5.31
CA ASN A 119 -14.83 6.04 -5.95
C ASN A 119 -14.46 5.22 -7.21
N LYS A 120 -14.69 3.92 -7.15
CA LYS A 120 -14.36 2.97 -8.23
C LYS A 120 -15.16 3.24 -9.52
N GLU A 121 -16.33 3.81 -9.42
CA GLU A 121 -17.19 4.14 -10.57
C GLU A 121 -16.71 5.38 -11.32
N CYS A 122 -16.04 6.31 -10.61
CA CYS A 122 -15.58 7.57 -11.18
C CYS A 122 -14.44 7.42 -12.19
N ARG A 123 -13.57 6.42 -12.02
CA ARG A 123 -12.43 6.11 -12.89
C ARG A 123 -11.42 7.26 -13.07
N PHE A 124 -11.51 8.36 -12.32
CA PHE A 124 -10.52 9.44 -12.39
C PHE A 124 -9.15 8.95 -11.93
N CYS A 125 -8.14 9.21 -12.75
CA CYS A 125 -6.78 8.75 -12.49
C CYS A 125 -5.74 9.67 -13.13
N LEU A 126 -4.73 10.08 -12.38
CA LEU A 126 -3.56 10.82 -12.85
C LEU A 126 -2.33 9.88 -12.83
N TRP A 127 -1.77 9.56 -13.97
CA TRP A 127 -0.59 8.70 -14.07
C TRP A 127 0.69 9.48 -13.78
N LYS A 128 1.58 8.93 -12.92
CA LYS A 128 2.86 9.57 -12.57
C LYS A 128 3.80 9.70 -13.77
N ASN A 129 3.78 8.70 -14.67
CA ASN A 129 4.50 8.66 -15.94
C ASN A 129 3.62 9.08 -17.14
N ASN A 130 2.91 10.19 -16.99
CA ASN A 130 2.06 10.71 -18.06
C ASN A 130 2.90 11.27 -19.21
N ARG A 131 2.52 10.96 -20.46
CA ARG A 131 3.19 11.43 -21.69
C ARG A 131 3.41 12.94 -21.75
N PHE A 132 2.46 13.72 -21.23
CA PHE A 132 2.59 15.18 -21.19
C PHE A 132 3.81 15.59 -20.36
N PHE A 133 3.98 15.03 -19.16
CA PHE A 133 5.10 15.35 -18.29
C PHE A 133 6.41 14.75 -18.80
N GLU A 134 6.40 13.54 -19.35
CA GLU A 134 7.56 12.90 -19.96
C GLU A 134 8.15 13.75 -21.11
N SER A 135 7.30 14.24 -22.03
CA SER A 135 7.72 15.13 -23.13
C SER A 135 8.33 16.46 -22.64
N LYS A 136 8.06 16.83 -21.41
CA LYS A 136 8.64 18.03 -20.76
C LYS A 136 9.82 17.69 -19.86
N LYS A 137 10.33 16.43 -19.87
CA LYS A 137 11.36 15.89 -18.97
C LYS A 137 11.03 16.12 -17.50
N LYS A 138 9.76 15.94 -17.15
CA LYS A 138 9.21 16.07 -15.78
C LYS A 138 8.43 14.82 -15.40
N ILE A 139 8.20 14.67 -14.09
CA ILE A 139 7.35 13.62 -13.52
C ILE A 139 6.22 14.32 -12.77
N LEU A 140 5.03 13.73 -12.80
CA LEU A 140 3.91 14.20 -12.01
C LEU A 140 4.15 13.79 -10.53
N THR A 141 4.72 14.70 -9.76
CA THR A 141 4.97 14.49 -8.32
C THR A 141 3.69 14.68 -7.50
N LYS A 142 3.68 14.16 -6.27
CA LYS A 142 2.58 14.32 -5.31
C LYS A 142 2.19 15.79 -5.11
N GLN A 143 3.18 16.67 -4.94
CA GLN A 143 2.94 18.11 -4.74
C GLN A 143 2.25 18.75 -5.96
N VAL A 144 2.69 18.38 -7.17
CA VAL A 144 2.08 18.87 -8.42
C VAL A 144 0.66 18.33 -8.57
N ALA A 145 0.44 17.05 -8.29
CA ALA A 145 -0.88 16.43 -8.32
C ALA A 145 -1.84 17.08 -7.31
N ALA A 146 -1.40 17.31 -6.08
CA ALA A 146 -2.20 17.98 -5.04
C ALA A 146 -2.57 19.42 -5.45
N ALA A 147 -1.64 20.17 -6.03
CA ALA A 147 -1.92 21.52 -6.52
C ALA A 147 -2.92 21.53 -7.68
N LEU A 148 -2.81 20.58 -8.61
CA LEU A 148 -3.76 20.41 -9.72
C LEU A 148 -5.15 20.04 -9.23
N LEU A 149 -5.25 19.13 -8.23
CA LEU A 149 -6.53 18.74 -7.64
C LEU A 149 -7.19 19.89 -6.87
N LYS A 150 -6.39 20.75 -6.22
CA LYS A 150 -6.88 21.86 -5.39
C LYS A 150 -7.38 23.04 -6.22
N SER A 151 -6.65 23.41 -7.28
CA SER A 151 -6.88 24.67 -8.02
C SER A 151 -7.06 24.50 -9.53
N GLY A 152 -7.02 23.26 -10.03
CA GLY A 152 -7.07 22.96 -11.46
C GLY A 152 -5.79 23.37 -12.23
N LYS A 153 -4.85 24.09 -11.62
CA LYS A 153 -3.65 24.60 -12.27
C LYS A 153 -2.44 24.67 -11.33
N VAL A 154 -1.23 24.59 -11.90
CA VAL A 154 0.02 24.71 -11.15
C VAL A 154 1.11 25.38 -12.00
N LYS A 155 1.86 26.31 -11.41
CA LYS A 155 3.03 26.90 -12.07
C LYS A 155 4.20 25.94 -12.02
N MET A 156 4.74 25.58 -13.17
CA MET A 156 5.90 24.71 -13.29
C MET A 156 7.06 25.43 -13.95
N LYS A 157 8.25 25.24 -13.38
CA LYS A 157 9.50 25.84 -13.91
C LYS A 157 10.32 24.79 -14.65
N GLY A 158 11.06 25.25 -15.66
CA GLY A 158 12.03 24.44 -16.39
C GLY A 158 11.38 23.26 -17.15
N LEU A 159 10.22 23.49 -17.76
CA LEU A 159 9.60 22.55 -18.68
C LEU A 159 10.42 22.49 -19.99
N TYR A 160 10.75 21.30 -20.47
CA TYR A 160 11.53 21.15 -21.69
C TYR A 160 10.68 21.30 -22.95
N SER A 161 11.20 21.99 -23.95
CA SER A 161 10.59 22.11 -25.29
C SER A 161 11.40 21.29 -26.30
N GLU A 162 10.82 20.26 -26.88
CA GLU A 162 11.45 19.48 -27.94
C GLU A 162 11.72 20.29 -29.19
N LYS A 163 10.85 21.28 -29.50
CA LYS A 163 10.99 22.13 -30.70
C LYS A 163 12.18 23.07 -30.63
N THR A 164 12.50 23.59 -29.45
CA THR A 164 13.54 24.64 -29.29
C THR A 164 14.78 24.14 -28.56
N GLY A 165 14.74 22.95 -27.96
CA GLY A 165 15.81 22.42 -27.10
C GLY A 165 16.02 23.19 -25.80
N LYS A 166 15.18 24.16 -25.48
CA LYS A 166 15.30 25.05 -24.30
C LYS A 166 14.26 24.72 -23.24
N THR A 167 14.52 25.19 -22.04
CA THR A 167 13.55 25.11 -20.93
C THR A 167 12.74 26.42 -20.82
N TYR A 168 11.51 26.30 -20.36
CA TYR A 168 10.59 27.42 -20.15
C TYR A 168 9.72 27.20 -18.92
N ASP A 169 9.12 28.26 -18.41
CA ASP A 169 8.15 28.24 -17.32
C ASP A 169 6.75 28.43 -17.88
N ALA A 170 5.80 27.66 -17.38
CA ALA A 170 4.40 27.80 -17.76
C ALA A 170 3.45 27.37 -16.63
N MET A 171 2.20 27.77 -16.78
CA MET A 171 1.10 27.23 -15.98
C MET A 171 0.60 25.96 -16.64
N VAL A 172 0.61 24.86 -15.89
CA VAL A 172 0.01 23.59 -16.31
C VAL A 172 -1.41 23.57 -15.78
N ILE A 173 -2.37 23.32 -16.63
CA ILE A 173 -3.81 23.26 -16.32
C ILE A 173 -4.27 21.81 -16.48
N LEU A 174 -5.05 21.34 -15.51
CA LEU A 174 -5.74 20.07 -15.58
C LEU A 174 -6.91 20.19 -16.56
N ASP A 175 -6.85 19.45 -17.68
CA ASP A 175 -7.88 19.44 -18.72
C ASP A 175 -8.60 18.11 -18.69
N ASP A 176 -9.56 18.01 -17.80
CA ASP A 176 -10.36 16.80 -17.61
C ASP A 176 -11.68 16.89 -18.38
N THR A 177 -11.75 16.19 -19.51
CA THR A 177 -12.93 16.10 -20.37
C THR A 177 -13.93 15.02 -19.93
N GLY A 178 -13.64 14.30 -18.82
CA GLY A 178 -14.45 13.17 -18.37
C GLY A 178 -14.13 11.84 -19.07
N ASP A 179 -13.20 11.84 -20.03
CA ASP A 179 -12.78 10.66 -20.77
C ASP A 179 -11.93 9.68 -19.93
N LYS A 180 -11.51 8.58 -20.58
CA LYS A 180 -10.65 7.55 -19.96
C LYS A 180 -9.33 8.11 -19.42
N TYR A 181 -8.77 9.12 -20.07
CA TYR A 181 -7.50 9.75 -19.70
C TYR A 181 -7.69 11.23 -19.40
N VAL A 182 -7.03 11.69 -18.36
CA VAL A 182 -6.96 13.11 -18.02
C VAL A 182 -5.84 13.74 -18.84
N ASN A 183 -6.13 14.88 -19.46
CA ASN A 183 -5.20 15.66 -20.26
C ASN A 183 -4.69 16.89 -19.49
N PHE A 184 -3.69 17.55 -20.06
CA PHE A 184 -3.10 18.77 -19.51
C PHE A 184 -2.88 19.78 -20.61
N LYS A 185 -3.10 21.07 -20.29
CA LYS A 185 -2.85 22.21 -21.18
C LYS A 185 -1.78 23.13 -20.59
N LEU A 186 -1.14 23.89 -21.45
CA LEU A 186 -0.19 24.94 -21.06
C LEU A 186 -0.82 26.30 -21.25
N GLU A 187 -0.70 27.13 -20.24
CA GLU A 187 -1.00 28.57 -20.30
C GLU A 187 0.30 29.34 -20.04
N PHE A 188 0.60 30.23 -20.94
CA PHE A 188 1.77 31.10 -20.82
C PHE A 188 1.36 32.44 -20.22
N PRO A 189 2.18 33.04 -19.31
CA PRO A 189 1.91 34.36 -18.81
C PRO A 189 1.88 35.33 -19.98
N LYS A 190 0.84 36.16 -20.03
CA LYS A 190 0.79 37.24 -21.00
C LYS A 190 2.04 38.10 -20.77
N LYS A 191 2.84 38.32 -21.83
CA LYS A 191 3.89 39.33 -21.80
C LYS A 191 3.19 40.68 -21.68
N ASN A 192 3.34 41.36 -20.56
CA ASN A 192 3.10 42.81 -20.48
C ASN A 192 4.20 43.50 -21.24
#